data_5ae415fd1de928e117e617609adfc571
#
_entry.id   5ae415fd1de928e117e617609adfc571
#
_cell.length_a   1.000
_cell.length_b   1.000
_cell.length_c   1.000
_cell.angle_alpha   90.00
_cell.angle_beta   90.00
_cell.angle_gamma   90.00
#
_symmetry.space_group_name_H-M   'P 1'
#
loop_
_entity.id
_entity.type
_entity.pdbx_description
1 polymer ?
#
loop_
_entity_poly.entity_id
_entity_poly.type
_entity_poly.pdbx_seq_one_letter_code
_entity_poly.pdbx_strand_id
1 'polypeptide(L)'
;MIKHVVLAKFKPGVTTSDIARLKIALASLPRIIPEIKGYDFGEDVRPERSFDFALVSTFEDAEALKRYIAQPDHAVVGKQIRGLCESLNIVDFSY
;
A
#
# COMPACT_ATOMS: atom_id res chain seq x y z
N MET A 1 -14.92 -7.60 8.88
CA MET A 1 -14.04 -7.05 7.83
C MET A 1 -12.92 -6.23 8.45
N ILE A 2 -11.77 -6.19 7.79
CA ILE A 2 -10.61 -5.41 8.22
C ILE A 2 -10.23 -4.44 7.11
N LYS A 3 -9.97 -3.19 7.46
CA LYS A 3 -9.28 -2.21 6.61
C LYS A 3 -7.82 -2.12 7.03
N HIS A 4 -6.94 -2.25 6.06
CA HIS A 4 -5.51 -2.06 6.21
C HIS A 4 -5.14 -0.76 5.48
N VAL A 5 -4.71 0.25 6.23
CA VAL A 5 -4.45 1.59 5.71
C VAL A 5 -2.95 1.88 5.84
N VAL A 6 -2.34 2.21 4.71
CA VAL A 6 -0.92 2.57 4.65
C VAL A 6 -0.80 4.01 4.19
N LEU A 7 -0.05 4.81 4.93
CA LEU A 7 0.24 6.20 4.60
C LEU A 7 1.74 6.34 4.37
N ALA A 8 2.11 6.86 3.22
CA ALA A 8 3.50 6.92 2.80
C ALA A 8 3.96 8.36 2.59
N LYS A 9 5.12 8.69 3.14
CA LYS A 9 5.84 9.92 2.83
C LYS A 9 7.11 9.54 2.09
N PHE A 10 7.25 10.04 0.86
CA PHE A 10 8.38 9.70 0.01
C PHE A 10 9.65 10.46 0.39
N LYS A 11 10.79 9.83 0.13
CA LYS A 11 12.09 10.48 0.22
C LYS A 11 12.20 11.63 -0.79
N PRO A 12 13.00 12.67 -0.49
CA PRO A 12 13.38 13.64 -1.50
C PRO A 12 14.01 12.93 -2.71
N GLY A 13 13.70 13.38 -3.92
CA GLY A 13 14.25 12.81 -5.14
C GLY A 13 13.46 11.65 -5.74
N VAL A 14 12.40 11.18 -5.08
CA VAL A 14 11.47 10.21 -5.69
C VAL A 14 10.79 10.87 -6.88
N THR A 15 10.87 10.22 -8.05
CA THR A 15 10.39 10.76 -9.32
C THR A 15 8.97 10.30 -9.64
N THR A 16 8.32 10.97 -10.58
CA THR A 16 7.03 10.54 -11.11
C THR A 16 7.11 9.15 -11.74
N SER A 17 8.25 8.80 -12.33
CA SER A 17 8.50 7.46 -12.87
C SER A 17 8.55 6.40 -11.77
N ASP A 18 9.17 6.71 -10.64
CA ASP A 18 9.21 5.80 -9.47
C ASP A 18 7.80 5.53 -8.96
N ILE A 19 6.98 6.57 -8.85
CA ILE A 19 5.60 6.47 -8.39
C ILE A 19 4.74 5.67 -9.38
N ALA A 20 4.93 5.89 -10.69
CA ALA A 20 4.23 5.15 -11.73
C ALA A 20 4.54 3.66 -11.66
N ARG A 21 5.80 3.28 -11.45
CA ARG A 21 6.20 1.88 -11.27
C ARG A 21 5.61 1.28 -10.01
N LEU A 22 5.56 2.04 -8.91
CA LEU A 22 4.92 1.60 -7.68
C LEU A 22 3.43 1.30 -7.90
N LYS A 23 2.72 2.19 -8.58
CA LYS A 23 1.30 2.01 -8.89
C LYS A 23 1.05 0.75 -9.72
N ILE A 24 1.89 0.48 -10.71
CA ILE A 24 1.80 -0.74 -11.52
C ILE A 24 1.99 -1.99 -10.64
N ALA A 25 2.99 -1.97 -9.77
CA ALA A 25 3.27 -3.07 -8.86
C ALA A 25 2.11 -3.33 -7.90
N LEU A 26 1.57 -2.27 -7.29
CA LEU A 26 0.41 -2.38 -6.39
C LEU A 26 -0.82 -2.91 -7.13
N ALA A 27 -1.09 -2.43 -8.34
CA ALA A 27 -2.24 -2.85 -9.13
C ALA A 27 -2.19 -4.34 -9.52
N SER A 28 -1.01 -4.94 -9.54
CA SER A 28 -0.85 -6.37 -9.85
C SER A 28 -1.28 -7.29 -8.70
N LEU A 29 -1.21 -6.83 -7.46
CA LEU A 29 -1.41 -7.67 -6.28
C LEU A 29 -2.83 -8.25 -6.14
N PRO A 30 -3.92 -7.50 -6.42
CA PRO A 30 -5.26 -8.09 -6.34
C PRO A 30 -5.51 -9.25 -7.31
N ARG A 31 -4.76 -9.32 -8.40
CA ARG A 31 -4.86 -10.41 -9.38
C ARG A 31 -4.14 -11.68 -8.90
N ILE A 32 -3.18 -11.53 -7.99
CA ILE A 32 -2.30 -12.61 -7.52
C ILE A 32 -2.75 -13.12 -6.16
N ILE A 33 -3.20 -12.23 -5.27
CA ILE A 33 -3.50 -12.52 -3.88
C ILE A 33 -5.02 -12.53 -3.66
N PRO A 34 -5.64 -13.71 -3.56
CA PRO A 34 -7.11 -13.81 -3.46
C PRO A 34 -7.69 -13.27 -2.17
N GLU A 35 -6.89 -13.11 -1.11
CA GLU A 35 -7.31 -12.52 0.16
C GLU A 35 -7.74 -11.06 0.03
N ILE A 36 -7.29 -10.36 -0.99
CA ILE A 36 -7.61 -8.95 -1.20
C ILE A 36 -9.06 -8.82 -1.69
N LYS A 37 -9.91 -8.15 -0.89
CA LYS A 37 -11.31 -7.88 -1.24
C LYS A 37 -11.52 -6.47 -1.81
N GLY A 38 -10.65 -5.55 -1.48
CA GLY A 38 -10.63 -4.19 -2.02
C GLY A 38 -9.22 -3.64 -1.95
N TYR A 39 -8.85 -2.83 -2.93
CA TYR A 39 -7.49 -2.33 -3.04
C TYR A 39 -7.50 -1.00 -3.79
N ASP A 40 -7.41 0.10 -3.04
CA ASP A 40 -7.41 1.45 -3.59
C ASP A 40 -6.16 2.18 -3.14
N PHE A 41 -5.55 2.91 -4.04
CA PHE A 41 -4.33 3.67 -3.73
C PHE A 41 -4.22 4.89 -4.62
N GLY A 42 -3.46 5.87 -4.16
CA GLY A 42 -3.22 7.08 -4.92
C GLY A 42 -2.40 8.11 -4.17
N GLU A 43 -2.03 9.14 -4.89
CA GLU A 43 -1.32 10.28 -4.35
C GLU A 43 -2.26 11.27 -3.69
N ASP A 44 -1.78 11.95 -2.65
CA ASP A 44 -2.52 13.02 -2.00
C ASP A 44 -2.79 14.15 -2.99
N VAL A 45 -4.03 14.62 -3.02
CA VAL A 45 -4.47 15.74 -3.88
C VAL A 45 -4.60 17.06 -3.11
N ARG A 46 -4.28 17.05 -1.81
CA ARG A 46 -4.37 18.24 -0.97
C ARG A 46 -3.19 19.18 -1.27
N PRO A 47 -3.40 20.51 -1.26
CA PRO A 47 -2.29 21.46 -1.42
C PRO A 47 -1.31 21.42 -0.23
N GLU A 48 -1.81 21.16 0.99
CA GLU A 48 -0.99 20.99 2.19
C GLU A 48 -0.95 19.52 2.57
N ARG A 49 0.13 18.85 2.22
CA ARG A 49 0.27 17.40 2.40
C ARG A 49 0.88 17.03 3.74
N SER A 50 0.24 16.13 4.47
CA SER A 50 0.85 15.42 5.60
C SER A 50 1.63 14.21 5.12
N PHE A 51 1.04 13.47 4.15
CA PHE A 51 1.66 12.33 3.48
C PHE A 51 1.50 12.52 1.97
N ASP A 52 2.24 11.73 1.21
CA ASP A 52 2.25 11.84 -0.26
C ASP A 52 1.36 10.81 -0.94
N PHE A 53 1.09 9.67 -0.28
CA PHE A 53 0.46 8.52 -0.89
C PHE A 53 -0.28 7.69 0.15
N ALA A 54 -1.38 7.09 -0.25
CA ALA A 54 -2.14 6.17 0.60
C ALA A 54 -2.52 4.91 -0.14
N LEU A 55 -2.55 3.79 0.58
CA LEU A 55 -3.11 2.53 0.14
C LEU A 55 -4.16 2.11 1.16
N VAL A 56 -5.37 1.81 0.68
CA VAL A 56 -6.45 1.29 1.51
C VAL A 56 -6.86 -0.07 0.96
N SER A 57 -6.67 -1.11 1.75
CA SER A 57 -7.01 -2.48 1.36
C SER A 57 -8.00 -3.10 2.34
N THR A 58 -8.80 -4.02 1.84
CA THR A 58 -9.89 -4.65 2.58
C THR A 58 -9.71 -6.16 2.60
N PHE A 59 -9.87 -6.75 3.77
CA PHE A 59 -9.75 -8.19 4.00
C PHE A 59 -10.94 -8.70 4.80
N GLU A 60 -11.28 -9.97 4.62
CA GLU A 60 -12.42 -10.59 5.30
C GLU A 60 -12.23 -10.61 6.82
N ASP A 61 -11.00 -10.92 7.28
CA ASP A 61 -10.65 -11.03 8.69
C ASP A 61 -9.14 -10.84 8.90
N ALA A 62 -8.71 -10.90 10.14
CA ALA A 62 -7.30 -10.74 10.51
C ALA A 62 -6.41 -11.85 9.95
N GLU A 63 -6.93 -13.06 9.82
CA GLU A 63 -6.18 -14.19 9.26
C GLU A 63 -5.91 -14.00 7.78
N ALA A 64 -6.89 -13.46 7.03
CA ALA A 64 -6.71 -13.12 5.62
C ALA A 64 -5.63 -12.04 5.46
N LEU A 65 -5.63 -11.02 6.32
CA LEU A 65 -4.60 -9.99 6.33
C LEU A 65 -3.20 -10.58 6.59
N LYS A 66 -3.08 -11.52 7.54
CA LYS A 66 -1.81 -12.21 7.81
C LYS A 66 -1.30 -12.98 6.59
N ARG A 67 -2.19 -13.69 5.89
CA ARG A 67 -1.83 -14.41 4.66
C ARG A 67 -1.36 -13.47 3.56
N TYR A 68 -2.01 -12.33 3.41
CA TYR A 68 -1.60 -11.28 2.48
C TYR A 68 -0.18 -10.78 2.80
N ILE A 69 0.08 -10.43 4.05
CA ILE A 69 1.39 -9.93 4.47
C ILE A 69 2.48 -10.98 4.25
N ALA A 70 2.18 -12.26 4.44
CA ALA A 70 3.12 -13.37 4.28
C ALA A 70 3.40 -13.75 2.82
N GLN A 71 2.60 -13.26 1.86
CA GLN A 71 2.77 -13.60 0.45
C GLN A 71 4.09 -13.06 -0.09
N PRO A 72 4.86 -13.89 -0.85
CA PRO A 72 6.11 -13.43 -1.45
C PRO A 72 5.94 -12.20 -2.36
N ASP A 73 4.84 -12.15 -3.13
CA ASP A 73 4.55 -11.01 -4.00
C ASP A 73 4.33 -9.73 -3.22
N HIS A 74 3.65 -9.81 -2.07
CA HIS A 74 3.49 -8.68 -1.16
C HIS A 74 4.86 -8.23 -0.61
N ALA A 75 5.72 -9.17 -0.23
CA ALA A 75 7.04 -8.85 0.31
C ALA A 75 7.89 -8.05 -0.71
N VAL A 76 7.84 -8.42 -1.98
CA VAL A 76 8.56 -7.72 -3.06
C VAL A 76 8.06 -6.27 -3.19
N VAL A 77 6.74 -6.08 -3.28
CA VAL A 77 6.14 -4.73 -3.41
C VAL A 77 6.33 -3.93 -2.13
N GLY A 78 6.22 -4.56 -0.98
CA GLY A 78 6.48 -3.93 0.32
C GLY A 78 7.91 -3.39 0.44
N LYS A 79 8.89 -4.14 -0.06
CA LYS A 79 10.28 -3.68 -0.11
C LYS A 79 10.43 -2.50 -1.06
N GLN A 80 9.75 -2.52 -2.20
CA GLN A 80 9.77 -1.44 -3.18
C GLN A 80 9.24 -0.14 -2.56
N ILE A 81 8.07 -0.17 -1.94
CA ILE A 81 7.47 1.03 -1.34
C ILE A 81 8.32 1.55 -0.16
N ARG A 82 8.82 0.65 0.69
CA ARG A 82 9.69 1.06 1.80
C ARG A 82 10.97 1.73 1.31
N GLY A 83 11.51 1.27 0.19
CA GLY A 83 12.70 1.87 -0.41
C GLY A 83 12.49 3.29 -0.91
N LEU A 84 11.25 3.66 -1.25
CA LEU A 84 10.88 5.00 -1.71
C LEU A 84 10.50 5.93 -0.56
N CYS A 85 10.26 5.40 0.64
CA CYS A 85 9.65 6.17 1.73
C CYS A 85 10.65 6.65 2.76
N GLU A 86 10.47 7.90 3.17
CA GLU A 86 11.05 8.48 4.38
C GLU A 86 10.31 7.93 5.60
N SER A 87 8.99 7.81 5.53
CA SER A 87 8.18 7.17 6.55
C SER A 87 7.01 6.40 5.94
N LEU A 88 6.64 5.32 6.62
CA LEU A 88 5.52 4.47 6.24
C LEU A 88 4.72 4.17 7.51
N ASN A 89 3.45 4.54 7.53
CA ASN A 89 2.60 4.40 8.71
C ASN A 89 1.40 3.53 8.38
N ILE A 90 1.04 2.65 9.30
CA ILE A 90 0.02 1.63 9.07
C ILE A 90 -1.01 1.68 10.19
N VAL A 91 -2.29 1.60 9.82
CA VAL A 91 -3.41 1.40 10.74
C VAL A 91 -4.28 0.30 10.19
N ASP A 92 -4.58 -0.68 11.01
CA ASP A 92 -5.54 -1.73 10.71
C ASP A 92 -6.74 -1.58 11.64
N PHE A 93 -7.94 -1.58 11.07
CA PHE A 93 -9.14 -1.48 11.91
C PHE A 93 -10.24 -2.41 11.41
N SER A 94 -11.04 -2.86 12.37
CA SER A 94 -12.21 -3.69 12.13
C SER A 94 -13.46 -2.82 11.93
N TYR A 95 -14.35 -3.27 11.06
CA TYR A 95 -15.61 -2.56 10.80
C TYR A 95 -16.74 -3.50 10.39
#